data_dd1372ea9347d4a031297e323a69247f
#
_entry.id   dd1372ea9347d4a031297e323a69247f
#
_cell.length_a   1.000
_cell.length_b   1.000
_cell.length_c   1.000
_cell.angle_alpha   90.00
_cell.angle_beta   90.00
_cell.angle_gamma   90.00
#
_symmetry.space_group_name_H-M   'P 1'
#
loop_
_entity.id
_entity.type
_entity.pdbx_description
1 polymer ?
#
loop_
_entity_poly.entity_id
_entity_poly.type
_entity_poly.pdbx_seq_one_letter_code
_entity_poly.pdbx_strand_id
1 'polypeptide(L)'
;MIQTVIKRDGRVVGYNEEKIKAAIRKAMITTEKGEDESLIQKITDRIGMNGKEQMSVEEIQDNVELELMKSSRKEVAKRYIAYRDQRSIARRAKTRDIFLEIIEAKSNDCLLYTSDAAD
;
A
#
# COMPACT_ATOMS: atom_id res chain seq x y z
N MET A 1 -2.15 10.63 -17.95
CA MET A 1 -1.22 10.35 -16.86
C MET A 1 -1.82 10.74 -15.53
N ILE A 2 -1.60 9.99 -14.49
CA ILE A 2 -2.19 10.27 -13.21
C ILE A 2 -1.59 11.54 -12.63
N GLN A 3 -2.44 12.45 -12.17
CA GLN A 3 -1.95 13.69 -11.58
C GLN A 3 -2.32 13.78 -10.11
N THR A 4 -3.41 13.19 -9.70
CA THR A 4 -3.82 13.25 -8.31
C THR A 4 -4.29 11.88 -7.82
N VAL A 5 -4.22 11.70 -6.52
CA VAL A 5 -4.59 10.44 -5.88
C VAL A 5 -5.57 10.73 -4.74
N ILE A 6 -6.61 9.92 -4.66
CA ILE A 6 -7.58 10.05 -3.58
C ILE A 6 -7.16 9.08 -2.49
N LYS A 7 -6.86 9.60 -1.32
CA LYS A 7 -6.44 8.77 -0.20
C LYS A 7 -7.64 8.11 0.45
N ARG A 8 -7.37 7.16 1.34
CA ARG A 8 -8.43 6.39 1.96
C ARG A 8 -9.41 7.23 2.76
N ASP A 9 -8.95 8.36 3.27
CA ASP A 9 -9.82 9.24 4.03
C ASP A 9 -10.53 10.25 3.14
N GLY A 10 -10.38 10.15 1.85
CA GLY A 10 -11.06 11.03 0.90
C GLY A 10 -10.24 12.24 0.46
N ARG A 11 -9.08 12.46 1.05
CA ARG A 11 -8.29 13.62 0.65
C ARG A 11 -7.66 13.39 -0.70
N VAL A 12 -7.52 14.46 -1.46
CA VAL A 12 -6.91 14.39 -2.78
C VAL A 12 -5.52 14.99 -2.68
N VAL A 13 -4.52 14.25 -3.08
CA VAL A 13 -3.13 14.71 -3.01
C VAL A 13 -2.47 14.52 -4.36
N GLY A 14 -1.32 15.11 -4.56
CA GLY A 14 -0.59 14.96 -5.81
C GLY A 14 -0.06 13.54 -5.98
N TYR A 15 0.02 13.11 -7.23
CA TYR A 15 0.53 11.77 -7.52
C TYR A 15 2.03 11.76 -7.30
N ASN A 16 2.51 10.76 -6.60
CA ASN A 16 3.93 10.62 -6.35
C ASN A 16 4.36 9.20 -6.67
N GLU A 17 5.01 9.03 -7.81
CA GLU A 17 5.41 7.70 -8.25
C GLU A 17 6.48 7.09 -7.35
N GLU A 18 7.21 7.89 -6.60
CA GLU A 18 8.21 7.35 -5.70
C GLU A 18 7.60 6.47 -4.62
N LYS A 19 6.36 6.75 -4.23
CA LYS A 19 5.69 5.91 -3.24
C LYS A 19 5.37 4.55 -3.82
N ILE A 20 5.02 4.49 -5.10
CA ILE A 20 4.74 3.22 -5.75
C ILE A 20 6.05 2.43 -5.86
N LYS A 21 7.12 3.10 -6.28
CA LYS A 21 8.41 2.44 -6.41
C LYS A 21 8.89 1.90 -5.06
N ALA A 22 8.72 2.68 -4.00
CA ALA A 22 9.15 2.25 -2.68
C ALA A 22 8.38 1.01 -2.20
N ALA A 23 7.08 0.97 -2.47
CA ALA A 23 6.26 -0.16 -2.05
C ALA A 23 6.68 -1.44 -2.79
N ILE A 24 6.94 -1.34 -4.09
CA ILE A 24 7.38 -2.49 -4.86
C ILE A 24 8.76 -2.93 -4.39
N ARG A 25 9.66 -1.96 -4.13
CA ARG A 25 11.00 -2.28 -3.66
C ARG A 25 10.97 -3.01 -2.32
N LYS A 26 10.09 -2.59 -1.42
CA LYS A 26 9.99 -3.27 -0.14
C LYS A 26 9.57 -4.73 -0.33
N ALA A 27 8.67 -4.99 -1.24
CA ALA A 27 8.27 -6.36 -1.51
C ALA A 27 9.43 -7.16 -2.12
N MET A 28 10.21 -6.52 -2.98
CA MET A 28 11.32 -7.20 -3.62
C MET A 28 12.45 -7.55 -2.67
N ILE A 29 12.74 -6.65 -1.74
CA ILE A 29 13.83 -6.87 -0.79
C ILE A 29 13.63 -8.11 0.04
N THR A 30 12.39 -8.50 0.28
CA THR A 30 12.12 -9.67 1.09
C THR A 30 12.22 -10.97 0.31
N THR A 31 12.51 -10.92 -0.98
CA THR A 31 12.66 -12.12 -1.78
C THR A 31 14.13 -12.42 -2.00
N GLU A 32 14.42 -13.63 -2.39
CA GLU A 32 15.81 -14.02 -2.59
C GLU A 32 16.49 -13.27 -3.70
N LYS A 33 15.77 -12.94 -4.74
CA LYS A 33 16.37 -12.26 -5.88
C LYS A 33 16.56 -10.76 -5.63
N GLY A 34 15.90 -10.23 -4.65
CA GLY A 34 16.08 -8.81 -4.28
C GLY A 34 15.49 -7.83 -5.28
N GLU A 35 16.03 -6.64 -5.28
CA GLU A 35 15.50 -5.57 -6.09
C GLU A 35 15.76 -5.72 -7.58
N ASP A 36 14.81 -5.26 -8.38
CA ASP A 36 14.97 -5.21 -9.82
C ASP A 36 14.44 -3.85 -10.27
N GLU A 37 15.33 -2.90 -10.39
CA GLU A 37 14.96 -1.53 -10.73
C GLU A 37 14.28 -1.42 -12.09
N SER A 38 14.68 -2.25 -13.04
CA SER A 38 14.05 -2.22 -14.35
C SER A 38 12.58 -2.58 -14.27
N LEU A 39 12.26 -3.58 -13.50
CA LEU A 39 10.88 -4.00 -13.34
C LEU A 39 10.09 -2.97 -12.57
N ILE A 40 10.68 -2.38 -11.53
CA ILE A 40 10.04 -1.35 -10.74
C ILE A 40 9.67 -0.18 -11.65
N GLN A 41 10.61 0.27 -12.46
CA GLN A 41 10.36 1.41 -13.34
C GLN A 41 9.30 1.06 -14.38
N LYS A 42 9.34 -0.13 -14.94
CA LYS A 42 8.39 -0.55 -15.95
C LYS A 42 6.97 -0.57 -15.41
N ILE A 43 6.79 -1.13 -14.23
CA ILE A 43 5.48 -1.21 -13.60
C ILE A 43 4.97 0.19 -13.26
N THR A 44 5.84 1.01 -12.70
CA THR A 44 5.48 2.37 -12.32
C THR A 44 5.04 3.17 -13.54
N ASP A 45 5.77 3.04 -14.64
CA ASP A 45 5.43 3.73 -15.86
C ASP A 45 4.08 3.27 -16.41
N ARG A 46 3.82 2.00 -16.38
CA ARG A 46 2.55 1.48 -16.87
C ARG A 46 1.37 2.01 -16.05
N ILE A 47 1.54 2.09 -14.76
CA ILE A 47 0.48 2.60 -13.90
C ILE A 47 0.24 4.07 -14.19
N GLY A 48 1.30 4.84 -14.32
CA GLY A 48 1.16 6.27 -14.58
C GLY A 48 0.51 6.57 -15.92
N MET A 49 0.64 5.66 -16.87
CA MET A 49 0.14 5.89 -18.20
C MET A 49 -1.15 5.20 -18.55
N ASN A 50 -1.98 4.95 -17.55
CA ASN A 50 -3.20 4.20 -17.80
C ASN A 50 -4.34 5.04 -18.35
N GLY A 51 -4.11 6.31 -18.62
CA GLY A 51 -5.15 7.16 -19.22
C GLY A 51 -6.04 7.89 -18.24
N LYS A 52 -5.88 7.67 -16.95
CA LYS A 52 -6.67 8.39 -15.98
C LYS A 52 -5.88 9.52 -15.39
N GLU A 53 -6.56 10.57 -14.98
CA GLU A 53 -5.89 11.69 -14.34
C GLU A 53 -5.98 11.59 -12.82
N GLN A 54 -6.95 10.85 -12.31
CA GLN A 54 -7.12 10.70 -10.90
C GLN A 54 -7.45 9.25 -10.58
N MET A 55 -6.82 8.70 -9.58
CA MET A 55 -7.07 7.33 -9.14
C MET A 55 -7.05 7.28 -7.62
N SER A 56 -7.78 6.35 -7.05
CA SER A 56 -7.72 6.15 -5.60
C SER A 56 -6.50 5.30 -5.28
N VAL A 57 -6.08 5.33 -4.03
CA VAL A 57 -4.97 4.51 -3.57
C VAL A 57 -5.28 3.04 -3.82
N GLU A 58 -6.54 2.64 -3.58
CA GLU A 58 -6.92 1.24 -3.78
C GLU A 58 -6.78 0.82 -5.23
N GLU A 59 -7.18 1.67 -6.15
CA GLU A 59 -7.05 1.36 -7.57
C GLU A 59 -5.59 1.23 -7.98
N ILE A 60 -4.75 2.11 -7.47
CA ILE A 60 -3.33 2.05 -7.77
C ILE A 60 -2.75 0.74 -7.26
N GLN A 61 -3.10 0.36 -6.04
CA GLN A 61 -2.58 -0.88 -5.46
C GLN A 61 -3.08 -2.10 -6.24
N ASP A 62 -4.32 -2.08 -6.69
CA ASP A 62 -4.86 -3.16 -7.50
C ASP A 62 -4.07 -3.30 -8.80
N ASN A 63 -3.72 -2.17 -9.41
CA ASN A 63 -2.95 -2.20 -10.64
C ASN A 63 -1.52 -2.69 -10.41
N VAL A 64 -0.91 -2.33 -9.30
CA VAL A 64 0.43 -2.80 -8.96
C VAL A 64 0.41 -4.33 -8.79
N GLU A 65 -0.60 -4.85 -8.08
CA GLU A 65 -0.70 -6.28 -7.90
C GLU A 65 -0.83 -6.98 -9.24
N LEU A 66 -1.68 -6.46 -10.09
CA LEU A 66 -1.92 -7.08 -11.39
C LEU A 66 -0.65 -7.09 -12.23
N GLU A 67 0.08 -5.99 -12.27
CA GLU A 67 1.31 -5.92 -13.04
C GLU A 67 2.38 -6.86 -12.49
N LEU A 68 2.46 -6.97 -11.18
CA LEU A 68 3.42 -7.89 -10.57
C LEU A 68 3.04 -9.34 -10.89
N MET A 69 1.74 -9.65 -10.89
CA MET A 69 1.30 -10.99 -11.19
C MET A 69 1.54 -11.36 -12.64
N LYS A 70 1.54 -10.38 -13.54
CA LYS A 70 1.82 -10.63 -14.92
C LYS A 70 3.31 -10.76 -15.18
N SER A 71 4.13 -10.28 -14.28
CA SER A 71 5.58 -10.30 -14.46
C SER A 71 6.14 -11.69 -14.19
N SER A 72 7.42 -11.89 -14.48
CA SER A 72 8.06 -13.15 -14.18
C SER A 72 8.42 -13.27 -12.71
N ARG A 73 8.29 -12.18 -11.93
CA ARG A 73 8.61 -12.19 -10.53
C ARG A 73 7.37 -12.38 -9.69
N LYS A 74 6.74 -13.51 -9.77
CA LYS A 74 5.50 -13.77 -9.05
C LYS A 74 5.68 -13.85 -7.54
N GLU A 75 6.87 -14.14 -7.08
CA GLU A 75 7.16 -14.14 -5.66
C GLU A 75 7.02 -12.71 -5.09
N VAL A 76 7.34 -11.71 -5.91
CA VAL A 76 7.20 -10.32 -5.48
C VAL A 76 5.71 -9.98 -5.36
N ALA A 77 4.90 -10.49 -6.27
CA ALA A 77 3.46 -10.25 -6.22
C ALA A 77 2.88 -10.80 -4.92
N LYS A 78 3.29 -11.99 -4.53
CA LYS A 78 2.81 -12.58 -3.29
C LYS A 78 3.20 -11.75 -2.07
N ARG A 79 4.42 -11.26 -2.06
CA ARG A 79 4.88 -10.43 -0.94
C ARG A 79 4.13 -9.11 -0.89
N TYR A 80 3.89 -8.52 -2.04
CA TYR A 80 3.18 -7.25 -2.10
C TYR A 80 1.76 -7.41 -1.58
N ILE A 81 1.06 -8.47 -1.99
CA ILE A 81 -0.29 -8.74 -1.56
C ILE A 81 -0.33 -8.98 -0.05
N ALA A 82 0.62 -9.75 0.47
CA ALA A 82 0.68 -10.02 1.89
C ALA A 82 0.92 -8.74 2.69
N TYR A 83 1.80 -7.89 2.21
CA TYR A 83 2.10 -6.63 2.88
C TYR A 83 0.87 -5.72 2.89
N ARG A 84 0.19 -5.62 1.77
CA ARG A 84 -1.01 -4.81 1.65
C ARG A 84 -2.09 -5.32 2.61
N ASP A 85 -2.22 -6.63 2.70
CA ASP A 85 -3.20 -7.25 3.56
C ASP A 85 -2.87 -7.01 5.03
N GLN A 86 -1.61 -7.14 5.39
CA GLN A 86 -1.18 -6.86 6.74
C GLN A 86 -1.48 -5.43 7.14
N ARG A 87 -1.25 -4.47 6.25
CA ARG A 87 -1.52 -3.09 6.55
C ARG A 87 -3.01 -2.83 6.70
N SER A 88 -3.83 -3.53 5.94
CA SER A 88 -5.26 -3.42 6.03
C SER A 88 -5.76 -3.95 7.38
N ILE A 89 -5.22 -5.08 7.80
CA ILE A 89 -5.57 -5.67 9.09
C ILE A 89 -5.16 -4.71 10.22
N ALA A 90 -3.97 -4.16 10.15
CA ALA A 90 -3.49 -3.24 11.17
C ALA A 90 -4.39 -2.00 11.28
N ARG A 91 -4.86 -1.48 10.14
CA ARG A 91 -5.74 -0.33 10.18
C ARG A 91 -7.08 -0.68 10.81
N ARG A 92 -7.61 -1.86 10.52
CA ARG A 92 -8.88 -2.28 11.09
C ARG A 92 -8.75 -2.49 12.60
N ALA A 93 -7.67 -3.08 13.03
CA ALA A 93 -7.43 -3.31 14.44
C ALA A 93 -7.32 -1.99 15.20
N LYS A 94 -6.62 -1.02 14.61
CA LYS A 94 -6.46 0.27 15.25
C LYS A 94 -7.81 0.97 15.38
N THR A 95 -8.64 0.92 14.36
CA THR A 95 -9.95 1.55 14.40
C THR A 95 -10.82 0.88 15.45
N ARG A 96 -10.73 -0.44 15.53
CA ARG A 96 -11.52 -1.17 16.49
C ARG A 96 -11.12 -0.83 17.91
N ASP A 97 -9.83 -0.71 18.16
CA ASP A 97 -9.35 -0.38 19.49
C ASP A 97 -9.83 1.01 19.91
N ILE A 98 -9.80 1.97 19.01
CA ILE A 98 -10.27 3.30 19.32
C ILE A 98 -11.76 3.25 19.65
N PHE A 99 -12.50 2.48 18.90
CA PHE A 99 -13.92 2.37 19.12
C PHE A 99 -14.21 1.77 20.50
N LEU A 100 -13.51 0.70 20.85
CA LEU A 100 -13.72 0.07 22.15
C LEU A 100 -13.34 1.02 23.27
N GLU A 101 -12.29 1.78 23.07
CA GLU A 101 -11.85 2.71 24.07
C GLU A 101 -12.91 3.75 24.34
N ILE A 102 -13.58 4.24 23.33
CA ILE A 102 -14.63 5.20 23.50
C ILE A 102 -15.78 4.60 24.26
N ILE A 103 -16.14 3.37 23.95
CA ILE A 103 -17.22 2.75 24.62
C ILE A 103 -16.94 2.41 26.04
N GLU A 104 -15.83 1.83 26.34
CA GLU A 104 -15.58 1.41 27.66
C GLU A 104 -14.92 2.43 28.48
N ALA A 105 -14.37 3.36 27.88
CA ALA A 105 -13.79 4.43 28.57
C ALA A 105 -12.83 4.07 29.63
N LYS A 106 -12.37 2.98 29.75
CA LYS A 106 -11.46 2.76 30.72
C LYS A 106 -10.42 1.84 30.39
N SER A 107 -10.38 1.36 29.32
CA SER A 107 -9.45 0.45 29.04
C SER A 107 -8.19 1.08 28.89
N ASN A 108 -7.22 0.79 29.54
CA ASN A 108 -6.02 1.38 29.35
C ASN A 108 -5.09 0.56 28.65
N ASP A 109 -5.37 -0.60 28.40
CA ASP A 109 -4.43 -1.41 27.80
C ASP A 109 -4.11 -1.13 26.46
N CYS A 110 -4.89 -0.43 25.83
CA CYS A 110 -4.69 -0.27 24.45
C CYS A 110 -3.51 0.43 24.06
N LEU A 111 -2.81 0.88 24.99
CA LEU A 111 -1.73 1.59 24.63
C LEU A 111 -0.78 0.90 23.87
N LEU A 112 -0.84 -0.32 23.88
CA LEU A 112 0.12 -1.01 23.23
C LEU A 112 0.23 -0.83 21.87
N TYR A 113 -0.63 -0.30 21.23
CA TYR A 113 -0.56 -0.31 19.89
C TYR A 113 -0.09 0.75 19.23
N THR A 114 0.31 1.56 19.76
CA THR A 114 0.68 2.66 19.17
C THR A 114 1.49 2.61 18.08
N SER A 115 2.20 1.76 17.96
CA SER A 115 3.13 1.88 17.04
C SER A 115 2.79 1.99 15.73
N ASP A 116 2.03 1.55 15.33
CA ASP A 116 1.91 1.43 14.05
C ASP A 116 1.47 2.34 13.31
N ALA A 117 1.43 3.14 13.53
CA ALA A 117 1.11 4.02 12.82
C ALA A 117 1.36 4.04 11.60
N ALA A 118 2.14 3.79 11.30
CA ALA A 118 2.46 3.78 10.13
C ALA A 118 1.66 4.13 9.14
N ASP A 119 1.01 4.35 8.88
CA ASP A 119 0.36 4.63 7.78
C ASP A 119 0.07 5.61 7.51
#